data_31994ae3bf565b54d112bba3acb7c3e5
#
_entry.id   31994ae3bf565b54d112bba3acb7c3e5
#
_cell.length_a   1.000
_cell.length_b   1.000
_cell.length_c   1.000
_cell.angle_alpha   90.00
_cell.angle_beta   90.00
_cell.angle_gamma   90.00
#
_symmetry.space_group_name_H-M   'P 1'
#
loop_
_entity.id
_entity.type
_entity.pdbx_description
1 polymer ?
#
loop_
_entity_poly.entity_id
_entity_poly.type
_entity_poly.pdbx_seq_one_letter_code
_entity_poly.pdbx_strand_id
1 'polypeptide(L)'
;NFQTAENTDNPPFYRLPDDVYMQILSMGYRDSTNSFFVADDKVYFRYTRMSLTDWADGIVSTSGNMNDASGGSDKYYFTYTTQMGSNYSMYFEYGLGIQYPLRYVGNGALLNLVVPSKMGFASEISDVIPYLYTIKYNLKEN
;
A
#
# COMPACT_ATOMS: atom_id res chain seq x y z
N ASN A 1 11.64 -12.14 -10.83
CA ASN A 1 11.00 -11.08 -11.60
C ASN A 1 9.50 -11.16 -11.51
N PHE A 2 8.88 -10.05 -11.16
CA PHE A 2 7.43 -9.98 -11.00
C PHE A 2 6.75 -9.75 -12.36
N GLN A 3 5.59 -10.37 -12.53
CA GLN A 3 4.68 -9.99 -13.59
C GLN A 3 3.83 -8.82 -13.13
N THR A 4 3.64 -7.85 -14.00
CA THR A 4 2.92 -6.62 -13.70
C THR A 4 1.90 -6.34 -14.81
N ALA A 5 0.98 -5.42 -14.57
CA ALA A 5 0.02 -5.03 -15.60
C ALA A 5 0.68 -4.36 -16.81
N GLU A 6 1.95 -3.95 -16.66
CA GLU A 6 2.71 -3.40 -17.77
C GLU A 6 3.20 -4.47 -18.75
N ASN A 7 3.27 -5.73 -18.33
CA ASN A 7 3.79 -6.82 -19.17
C ASN A 7 2.85 -8.01 -19.31
N THR A 8 1.70 -8.01 -18.65
CA THR A 8 0.67 -9.04 -18.82
C THR A 8 -0.70 -8.46 -18.49
N ASP A 9 -1.74 -8.99 -19.15
CA ASP A 9 -3.11 -8.50 -18.95
C ASP A 9 -3.69 -8.89 -17.59
N ASN A 10 -3.16 -9.93 -16.97
CA ASN A 10 -3.70 -10.46 -15.73
C ASN A 10 -2.58 -10.86 -14.79
N PRO A 11 -1.90 -9.88 -14.18
CA PRO A 11 -0.77 -10.21 -13.30
C PRO A 11 -1.26 -10.91 -12.04
N PRO A 12 -0.46 -11.85 -11.50
CA PRO A 12 -0.84 -12.58 -10.31
C PRO A 12 -0.72 -11.74 -9.05
N PHE A 13 -1.40 -12.17 -8.00
CA PHE A 13 -1.12 -11.70 -6.65
C PHE A 13 0.01 -12.51 -6.06
N TYR A 14 1.00 -11.83 -5.50
CA TYR A 14 2.13 -12.45 -4.80
C TYR A 14 1.91 -12.38 -3.31
N ARG A 15 2.15 -13.49 -2.62
CA ARG A 15 2.05 -13.55 -1.17
C ARG A 15 3.28 -12.92 -0.53
N LEU A 16 3.03 -11.96 0.36
CA LEU A 16 4.04 -11.31 1.19
C LEU A 16 3.90 -11.80 2.64
N PRO A 17 4.81 -11.41 3.54
CA PRO A 17 4.66 -11.79 4.95
C PRO A 17 3.31 -11.37 5.53
N ASP A 18 2.87 -12.10 6.56
CA ASP A 18 1.64 -11.82 7.32
C ASP A 18 0.37 -11.82 6.48
N ASP A 19 0.35 -12.65 5.43
CA ASP A 19 -0.81 -12.84 4.56
C ASP A 19 -1.24 -11.54 3.84
N VAL A 20 -0.32 -10.68 3.56
CA VAL A 20 -0.52 -9.56 2.63
C VAL A 20 -0.28 -10.07 1.22
N TYR A 21 -1.18 -9.72 0.27
CA TYR A 21 -1.05 -10.14 -1.13
C TYR A 21 -0.94 -8.91 -2.01
N MET A 22 -0.02 -8.97 -2.97
CA MET A 22 0.36 -7.84 -3.82
C MET A 22 0.21 -8.20 -5.29
N GLN A 23 -0.56 -7.40 -6.02
CA GLN A 23 -0.63 -7.43 -7.48
C GLN A 23 -0.04 -6.12 -8.00
N ILE A 24 0.96 -6.19 -8.85
CA ILE A 24 1.67 -5.01 -9.31
C ILE A 24 1.07 -4.52 -10.62
N LEU A 25 0.53 -3.32 -10.62
CA LEU A 25 0.02 -2.68 -11.83
C LEU A 25 1.12 -1.91 -12.53
N SER A 26 1.92 -1.15 -11.77
CA SER A 26 3.12 -0.47 -12.28
C SER A 26 4.24 -0.58 -11.25
N MET A 27 5.44 -0.94 -11.71
CA MET A 27 6.62 -1.03 -10.85
C MET A 27 7.10 0.32 -10.32
N GLY A 28 6.70 1.41 -10.97
CA GLY A 28 7.26 2.71 -10.66
C GLY A 28 8.68 2.89 -11.17
N TYR A 29 9.27 4.02 -10.81
CA TYR A 29 10.61 4.37 -11.27
C TYR A 29 11.66 3.74 -10.36
N ARG A 30 12.62 3.11 -10.98
CA ARG A 30 13.77 2.48 -10.31
C ARG A 30 15.02 2.86 -11.07
N ASP A 31 15.81 3.75 -10.50
CA ASP A 31 17.08 4.09 -11.13
C ASP A 31 18.18 3.06 -10.75
N SER A 32 19.32 3.19 -11.39
CA SER A 32 20.41 2.23 -11.23
C SER A 32 21.11 2.30 -9.89
N THR A 33 20.93 3.39 -9.14
CA THR A 33 21.66 3.61 -7.90
C THR A 33 20.74 3.62 -6.68
N ASN A 34 19.45 3.90 -6.87
CA ASN A 34 18.53 4.11 -5.77
C ASN A 34 17.15 3.58 -6.15
N SER A 35 17.13 2.31 -6.51
CA SER A 35 15.94 1.71 -7.13
C SER A 35 14.82 1.37 -6.17
N PHE A 36 15.07 1.38 -4.87
CA PHE A 36 14.07 1.01 -3.88
C PHE A 36 13.96 2.08 -2.81
N PHE A 37 12.86 2.05 -2.09
CA PHE A 37 12.71 2.84 -0.87
C PHE A 37 13.69 2.34 0.19
N VAL A 38 14.22 3.26 0.98
CA VAL A 38 15.13 2.93 2.06
C VAL A 38 14.52 3.30 3.41
N ALA A 39 15.05 2.70 4.48
CA ALA A 39 14.57 2.96 5.83
C ALA A 39 14.58 4.46 6.11
N ASP A 40 13.54 4.91 6.80
CA ASP A 40 13.30 6.30 7.20
C ASP A 40 12.87 7.23 6.06
N ASP A 41 12.69 6.71 4.86
CA ASP A 41 12.05 7.50 3.80
C ASP A 41 10.65 7.93 4.22
N LYS A 42 10.33 9.17 3.91
CA LYS A 42 8.99 9.67 4.04
C LYS A 42 8.25 9.33 2.74
N VAL A 43 7.27 8.44 2.84
CA VAL A 43 6.55 7.91 1.68
C VAL A 43 5.13 8.44 1.70
N TYR A 44 4.79 9.20 0.69
CA TYR A 44 3.42 9.67 0.49
C TYR A 44 2.65 8.61 -0.27
N PHE A 45 1.36 8.47 0.03
CA PHE A 45 0.55 7.50 -0.70
C PHE A 45 -0.85 8.05 -0.98
N ARG A 46 -1.37 7.60 -2.11
CA ARG A 46 -2.77 7.77 -2.48
C ARG A 46 -3.39 6.41 -2.62
N TYR A 47 -4.62 6.27 -2.17
CA TYR A 47 -5.24 4.95 -2.13
C TYR A 47 -6.76 5.04 -2.26
N THR A 48 -7.33 3.94 -2.72
CA THR A 48 -8.71 3.56 -2.41
C THR A 48 -8.66 2.23 -1.68
N ARG A 49 -9.65 1.97 -0.84
CA ARG A 49 -9.76 0.66 -0.21
C ARG A 49 -11.22 0.25 -0.10
N MET A 50 -11.44 -1.04 -0.11
CA MET A 50 -12.76 -1.65 -0.04
C MET A 50 -12.70 -2.82 0.91
N SER A 51 -13.71 -2.93 1.79
CA SER A 51 -13.84 -4.10 2.65
C SER A 51 -14.20 -5.31 1.79
N LEU A 52 -13.41 -6.39 1.92
CA LEU A 52 -13.70 -7.64 1.22
C LEU A 52 -14.92 -8.34 1.80
N THR A 53 -15.25 -8.10 3.07
CA THR A 53 -16.46 -8.59 3.68
C THR A 53 -17.68 -7.94 3.03
N ASP A 54 -17.66 -6.62 2.86
CA ASP A 54 -18.73 -5.91 2.17
C ASP A 54 -18.86 -6.37 0.73
N TRP A 55 -17.73 -6.51 0.03
CA TRP A 55 -17.74 -6.97 -1.35
C TRP A 55 -18.39 -8.35 -1.50
N ALA A 56 -18.09 -9.26 -0.57
CA ALA A 56 -18.70 -10.59 -0.56
C ALA A 56 -20.20 -10.53 -0.35
N ASP A 57 -20.70 -9.51 0.32
CA ASP A 57 -22.13 -9.27 0.53
C ASP A 57 -22.78 -8.43 -0.57
N GLY A 58 -22.02 -8.15 -1.65
CA GLY A 58 -22.53 -7.39 -2.79
C GLY A 58 -22.46 -5.88 -2.61
N ILE A 59 -21.84 -5.40 -1.54
CA ILE A 59 -21.69 -3.98 -1.27
C ILE A 59 -20.36 -3.49 -1.86
N VAL A 60 -20.42 -2.64 -2.89
CA VAL A 60 -19.25 -2.07 -3.52
C VAL A 60 -19.12 -0.62 -3.09
N SER A 61 -18.27 -0.38 -2.11
CA SER A 61 -18.03 0.95 -1.56
C SER A 61 -16.55 1.13 -1.30
N THR A 62 -15.98 2.20 -1.81
CA THR A 62 -14.56 2.51 -1.64
C THR A 62 -14.40 3.81 -0.87
N SER A 63 -13.31 3.89 -0.14
CA SER A 63 -12.90 5.11 0.56
C SER A 63 -11.42 5.38 0.27
N GLY A 64 -10.95 6.56 0.61
CA GLY A 64 -9.56 6.93 0.42
C GLY A 64 -9.40 8.22 -0.35
N ASN A 65 -8.14 8.57 -0.64
CA ASN A 65 -7.79 9.86 -1.22
C ASN A 65 -7.25 9.77 -2.65
N MET A 66 -7.43 8.65 -3.33
CA MET A 66 -6.83 8.44 -4.67
C MET A 66 -7.26 9.52 -5.66
N ASN A 67 -8.52 9.90 -5.60
CA ASN A 67 -9.10 10.83 -6.56
C ASN A 67 -9.33 12.23 -5.98
N ASP A 68 -8.70 12.52 -4.85
CA ASP A 68 -8.84 13.84 -4.25
C ASP A 68 -8.08 14.87 -5.08
N ALA A 69 -8.83 15.71 -5.75
CA ALA A 69 -8.27 16.72 -6.65
C ALA A 69 -7.64 17.88 -5.89
N SER A 70 -8.05 18.13 -4.65
CA SER A 70 -7.54 19.26 -3.89
C SER A 70 -6.08 19.08 -3.49
N GLY A 71 -5.68 17.84 -3.28
CA GLY A 71 -4.31 17.50 -2.93
C GLY A 71 -3.78 18.20 -1.68
N GLY A 72 -4.60 19.05 -1.08
CA GLY A 72 -4.12 19.95 -0.04
C GLY A 72 -4.09 19.34 1.34
N SER A 73 -5.23 18.93 1.82
CA SER A 73 -5.37 18.53 3.22
C SER A 73 -5.23 17.03 3.44
N ASP A 74 -5.33 16.23 2.40
CA ASP A 74 -5.39 14.77 2.54
C ASP A 74 -4.11 14.11 2.05
N LYS A 75 -2.99 14.68 2.48
CA LYS A 75 -1.68 14.16 2.14
C LYS A 75 -1.29 13.12 3.17
N TYR A 76 -1.57 11.90 2.85
CA TYR A 76 -1.23 10.79 3.72
C TYR A 76 0.22 10.40 3.46
N TYR A 77 0.97 10.23 4.53
CA TYR A 77 2.33 9.72 4.44
C TYR A 77 2.65 8.86 5.66
N PHE A 78 3.66 8.04 5.51
CA PHE A 78 4.24 7.30 6.62
C PHE A 78 5.76 7.31 6.48
N THR A 79 6.43 6.96 7.57
CA THR A 79 7.88 6.77 7.55
C THR A 79 8.16 5.30 7.37
N TYR A 80 8.88 4.95 6.30
CA TYR A 80 9.17 3.56 5.98
C TYR A 80 10.10 2.96 7.02
N THR A 81 9.76 1.78 7.52
CA THR A 81 10.63 1.06 8.44
C THR A 81 10.89 -0.36 7.94
N THR A 82 12.15 -0.78 8.05
CA THR A 82 12.54 -2.16 7.82
C THR A 82 12.74 -2.91 9.13
N GLN A 83 12.58 -2.23 10.26
CA GLN A 83 12.79 -2.80 11.58
C GLN A 83 11.50 -2.79 12.38
N MET A 84 11.22 -3.90 13.01
CA MET A 84 10.09 -4.01 13.92
C MET A 84 10.50 -3.51 15.29
N GLY A 85 9.66 -2.71 15.91
CA GLY A 85 9.71 -2.75 17.35
C GLY A 85 9.90 -1.51 18.17
N SER A 86 10.07 -0.33 17.66
CA SER A 86 10.10 0.82 18.57
C SER A 86 9.31 1.98 18.00
N ASN A 87 8.52 2.62 18.78
CA ASN A 87 7.75 3.81 18.43
C ASN A 87 6.75 3.60 17.28
N TYR A 88 5.74 2.82 17.58
CA TYR A 88 4.77 2.33 16.61
C TYR A 88 3.92 3.42 15.95
N SER A 89 3.60 4.50 16.65
CA SER A 89 2.62 5.46 16.14
C SER A 89 3.08 6.15 14.85
N MET A 90 4.37 6.41 14.73
CA MET A 90 4.95 7.10 13.59
C MET A 90 5.05 6.18 12.35
N TYR A 91 5.25 4.87 12.58
CA TYR A 91 5.48 3.91 11.51
C TYR A 91 4.22 3.15 11.11
N PHE A 92 3.28 2.99 12.01
CA PHE A 92 2.23 1.98 11.88
C PHE A 92 0.81 2.52 11.94
N GLU A 93 0.62 3.84 11.88
CA GLU A 93 -0.73 4.41 11.88
C GLU A 93 -1.61 3.80 10.81
N TYR A 94 -1.04 3.56 9.62
CA TYR A 94 -1.73 2.97 8.49
C TYR A 94 -1.44 1.48 8.33
N GLY A 95 -0.68 0.90 9.26
CA GLY A 95 -0.33 -0.50 9.29
C GLY A 95 0.94 -0.85 8.53
N LEU A 96 1.46 -2.03 8.83
CA LEU A 96 2.65 -2.55 8.16
C LEU A 96 2.35 -3.11 6.78
N GLY A 97 1.11 -3.51 6.53
CA GLY A 97 0.76 -4.17 5.27
C GLY A 97 1.09 -3.32 4.06
N ILE A 98 0.83 -2.01 4.13
CA ILE A 98 1.11 -1.11 3.02
C ILE A 98 2.60 -0.81 2.86
N GLN A 99 3.43 -1.19 3.83
CA GLN A 99 4.88 -0.97 3.75
C GLN A 99 5.62 -2.15 3.10
N TYR A 100 5.08 -3.35 3.19
CA TYR A 100 5.76 -4.54 2.67
C TYR A 100 6.12 -4.48 1.19
N PRO A 101 5.26 -3.93 0.30
CA PRO A 101 5.62 -3.86 -1.11
C PRO A 101 6.83 -3.00 -1.43
N LEU A 102 7.21 -2.08 -0.54
CA LEU A 102 8.28 -1.13 -0.82
C LEU A 102 9.64 -1.78 -1.00
N ARG A 103 9.79 -3.04 -0.62
CA ARG A 103 11.00 -3.82 -0.91
C ARG A 103 11.15 -4.16 -2.38
N TYR A 104 10.06 -4.11 -3.13
CA TYR A 104 10.00 -4.71 -4.47
C TYR A 104 9.71 -3.69 -5.57
N VAL A 105 9.20 -2.53 -5.23
CA VAL A 105 8.71 -1.54 -6.18
C VAL A 105 9.39 -0.20 -5.97
N GLY A 106 9.30 0.67 -6.97
CA GLY A 106 9.95 1.97 -6.94
C GLY A 106 8.99 3.12 -6.75
N ASN A 107 9.52 4.33 -6.86
CA ASN A 107 8.77 5.56 -6.71
C ASN A 107 7.71 5.67 -7.80
N GLY A 108 6.48 5.98 -7.41
CA GLY A 108 5.35 6.06 -8.32
C GLY A 108 4.67 4.72 -8.61
N ALA A 109 5.05 3.65 -7.92
CA ALA A 109 4.44 2.33 -8.10
C ALA A 109 2.94 2.36 -7.79
N LEU A 110 2.19 1.57 -8.56
CA LEU A 110 0.75 1.40 -8.37
C LEU A 110 0.45 -0.09 -8.18
N LEU A 111 -0.24 -0.41 -7.10
CA LEU A 111 -0.50 -1.79 -6.70
C LEU A 111 -1.94 -1.99 -6.28
N ASN A 112 -2.40 -3.25 -6.41
CA ASN A 112 -3.52 -3.74 -5.61
C ASN A 112 -2.97 -4.58 -4.47
N LEU A 113 -3.47 -4.36 -3.25
CA LEU A 113 -3.05 -5.09 -2.06
C LEU A 113 -4.26 -5.65 -1.33
N VAL A 114 -4.15 -6.90 -0.92
CA VAL A 114 -5.08 -7.48 0.07
C VAL A 114 -4.38 -7.46 1.41
N VAL A 115 -4.97 -6.75 2.38
CA VAL A 115 -4.35 -6.52 3.68
C VAL A 115 -5.32 -6.99 4.78
N PRO A 116 -4.93 -8.00 5.59
CA PRO A 116 -5.73 -8.37 6.76
C PRO A 116 -5.78 -7.21 7.76
N SER A 117 -6.85 -7.12 8.53
CA SER A 117 -7.04 -5.99 9.44
C SER A 117 -5.92 -5.80 10.44
N LYS A 118 -5.31 -6.90 10.90
CA LYS A 118 -4.18 -6.85 11.85
C LYS A 118 -2.95 -6.15 11.27
N MET A 119 -2.87 -6.05 9.95
CA MET A 119 -1.75 -5.41 9.23
C MET A 119 -2.19 -4.09 8.58
N GLY A 120 -3.41 -3.66 8.81
CA GLY A 120 -3.97 -2.43 8.29
C GLY A 120 -3.95 -1.28 9.30
N PHE A 121 -4.89 -0.36 9.14
CA PHE A 121 -4.98 0.82 9.99
C PHE A 121 -5.01 0.43 11.48
N ALA A 122 -4.21 1.14 12.28
CA ALA A 122 -4.09 0.85 13.71
C ALA A 122 -5.44 0.86 14.43
N SER A 123 -6.36 1.73 14.01
CA SER A 123 -7.70 1.82 14.58
C SER A 123 -8.60 0.62 14.26
N GLU A 124 -8.21 -0.24 13.33
CA GLU A 124 -9.03 -1.33 12.82
C GLU A 124 -8.46 -2.72 13.07
N ILE A 125 -7.37 -2.82 13.81
CA ILE A 125 -6.66 -4.08 14.00
C ILE A 125 -7.58 -5.19 14.55
N SER A 126 -8.50 -4.84 15.43
CA SER A 126 -9.39 -5.80 16.06
C SER A 126 -10.64 -6.15 15.25
N ASP A 127 -10.84 -5.53 14.11
CA ASP A 127 -12.10 -5.67 13.36
C ASP A 127 -12.21 -6.97 12.57
N VAL A 128 -11.09 -7.65 12.31
CA VAL A 128 -11.04 -8.91 11.56
C VAL A 128 -11.66 -8.78 10.17
N ILE A 129 -11.45 -7.64 9.53
CA ILE A 129 -11.97 -7.35 8.18
C ILE A 129 -10.80 -7.14 7.24
N PRO A 130 -10.63 -7.98 6.20
CA PRO A 130 -9.60 -7.72 5.21
C PRO A 130 -10.05 -6.62 4.24
N TYR A 131 -9.07 -5.86 3.75
CA TYR A 131 -9.31 -4.79 2.79
C TYR A 131 -8.52 -5.00 1.52
N LEU A 132 -9.14 -4.64 0.41
CA LEU A 132 -8.45 -4.51 -0.87
C LEU A 132 -8.11 -3.04 -1.09
N TYR A 133 -6.82 -2.77 -1.18
CA TYR A 133 -6.31 -1.43 -1.49
C TYR A 133 -5.91 -1.36 -2.96
N THR A 134 -6.17 -0.22 -3.58
CA THR A 134 -5.43 0.22 -4.76
C THR A 134 -4.59 1.41 -4.29
N ILE A 135 -3.27 1.30 -4.35
CA ILE A 135 -2.38 2.24 -3.69
C ILE A 135 -1.23 2.65 -4.61
N LYS A 136 -0.91 3.94 -4.57
CA LYS A 136 0.22 4.52 -5.28
C LYS A 136 1.15 5.18 -4.28
N TYR A 137 2.45 4.91 -4.41
CA TYR A 137 3.48 5.44 -3.51
C TYR A 137 4.33 6.49 -4.20
N ASN A 138 4.68 7.56 -3.48
CA ASN A 138 5.57 8.59 -4.00
C ASN A 138 6.49 9.09 -2.89
N LEU A 139 7.74 9.39 -3.26
CA LEU A 139 8.68 10.03 -2.35
C LEU A 139 8.43 11.51 -2.22
N LYS A 140 7.72 12.09 -3.16
CA LYS A 140 7.35 13.49 -3.13
C LYS A 140 5.84 13.63 -3.11
N GLU A 141 5.41 14.65 -2.46
CA GLU A 141 4.03 15.06 -2.43
C GLU A 141 3.53 15.37 -3.84
N ASN A 142 2.39 14.80 -4.18
CA ASN A 142 1.74 15.05 -5.47
C ASN A 142 0.67 16.12 -5.36
#